data_bdd00395f2cfddfafa933be5e81d7029
#
_entry.id   bdd00395f2cfddfafa933be5e81d7029
#
_cell.length_a   1.000
_cell.length_b   1.000
_cell.length_c   1.000
_cell.angle_alpha   90.00
_cell.angle_beta   90.00
_cell.angle_gamma   90.00
#
_symmetry.space_group_name_H-M   'P 1'
#
loop_
_entity.id
_entity.type
_entity.pdbx_description
1 polymer ?
#
loop_
_entity_poly.entity_id
_entity_poly.type
_entity_poly.pdbx_seq_one_letter_code
_entity_poly.pdbx_strand_id
1 'polypeptide(L)'
;LALVLVLLAFSPPLSGADAILIGAGDIAKCGGALAGAEATARLLDQFFVGLEAGSAELEKQPALAAVFTLGDNAYTRGTAKQFAECYDPTWGRHKKQTRPAVGNHEYQTRDARPYFNYFGEAAGDRDKGYYSYNLGDWHVVVLNTVCVAVGGCAPGSPQHKWLVQDLQSNPSPCTLAYMHHPLFSSGKHRGETEIRPLVEALYDAGAEIMLAGHEHNYERFAPQTPLGAFEPSRGIRQFVVGTGGRERRKFRKTAPHSEVRDRSTYGVLKLSLHPDSYDWEFIPIEGGAFRDSGSEKCH
;
A
#
# COMPACT_ATOMS: atom_id res chain seq x y z
N LEU A 1 -7.45 -20.91 -60.11
CA LEU A 1 -6.87 -20.12 -59.02
C LEU A 1 -7.71 -20.37 -57.75
N ALA A 2 -7.20 -21.21 -56.83
CA ALA A 2 -7.87 -21.47 -55.56
C ALA A 2 -7.38 -20.41 -54.52
N LEU A 3 -8.31 -19.67 -53.98
CA LEU A 3 -8.08 -18.67 -52.93
C LEU A 3 -8.01 -19.42 -51.58
N VAL A 4 -6.81 -19.51 -50.99
CA VAL A 4 -6.64 -20.05 -49.63
C VAL A 4 -6.91 -18.93 -48.63
N LEU A 5 -8.04 -19.01 -47.94
CA LEU A 5 -8.37 -18.12 -46.82
C LEU A 5 -7.59 -18.58 -45.59
N VAL A 6 -6.56 -17.83 -45.21
CA VAL A 6 -5.86 -18.03 -43.91
C VAL A 6 -6.70 -17.37 -42.81
N LEU A 7 -7.43 -18.19 -42.06
CA LEU A 7 -8.07 -17.78 -40.80
C LEU A 7 -6.99 -17.59 -39.73
N LEU A 8 -6.63 -16.36 -39.48
CA LEU A 8 -5.86 -16.00 -38.27
C LEU A 8 -6.76 -16.25 -37.05
N ALA A 9 -6.49 -17.32 -36.33
CA ALA A 9 -7.08 -17.57 -35.02
C ALA A 9 -6.53 -16.53 -34.06
N PHE A 10 -7.35 -15.55 -33.69
CA PHE A 10 -7.10 -14.70 -32.51
C PHE A 10 -7.25 -15.60 -31.27
N SER A 11 -6.13 -16.01 -30.67
CA SER A 11 -6.15 -16.55 -29.32
C SER A 11 -6.56 -15.41 -28.40
N PRO A 12 -7.56 -15.60 -27.53
CA PRO A 12 -7.83 -14.60 -26.49
C PRO A 12 -6.57 -14.42 -25.63
N PRO A 13 -6.28 -13.20 -25.14
CA PRO A 13 -5.19 -13.02 -24.21
C PRO A 13 -5.42 -13.97 -23.03
N LEU A 14 -4.36 -14.66 -22.61
CA LEU A 14 -4.37 -15.42 -21.36
C LEU A 14 -4.82 -14.47 -20.26
N SER A 15 -5.93 -14.78 -19.59
CA SER A 15 -6.38 -14.06 -18.40
C SER A 15 -5.20 -13.96 -17.46
N GLY A 16 -4.79 -12.74 -17.10
CA GLY A 16 -3.70 -12.50 -16.18
C GLY A 16 -3.98 -13.22 -14.86
N ALA A 17 -2.92 -13.67 -14.20
CA ALA A 17 -3.05 -14.32 -12.89
C ALA A 17 -3.43 -13.28 -11.84
N ASP A 18 -4.41 -13.62 -11.00
CA ASP A 18 -4.75 -12.83 -9.84
C ASP A 18 -3.53 -12.60 -8.95
N ALA A 19 -3.35 -11.37 -8.50
CA ALA A 19 -2.25 -11.00 -7.61
C ALA A 19 -2.78 -10.57 -6.24
N ILE A 20 -1.97 -10.73 -5.21
CA ILE A 20 -2.35 -10.36 -3.85
C ILE A 20 -1.35 -9.36 -3.28
N LEU A 21 -1.88 -8.27 -2.77
CA LEU A 21 -1.12 -7.27 -2.04
C LEU A 21 -1.67 -7.17 -0.61
N ILE A 22 -0.85 -7.52 0.42
CA ILE A 22 -1.30 -7.59 1.80
C ILE A 22 -0.37 -6.79 2.72
N GLY A 23 -0.92 -6.05 3.70
CA GLY A 23 -0.06 -5.31 4.62
C GLY A 23 -0.78 -4.25 5.45
N ALA A 24 0.01 -3.41 6.11
CA ALA A 24 -0.40 -2.25 6.90
C ALA A 24 0.79 -1.30 7.10
N GLY A 25 0.57 -0.15 7.74
CA GLY A 25 1.62 0.74 8.22
C GLY A 25 1.66 0.83 9.74
N ASP A 26 2.57 1.67 10.28
CA ASP A 26 2.64 1.98 11.71
C ASP A 26 2.86 0.72 12.57
N ILE A 27 4.02 0.08 12.41
CA ILE A 27 4.20 -1.33 12.75
C ILE A 27 4.88 -1.53 14.10
N ALA A 28 6.20 -1.63 14.12
CA ALA A 28 6.92 -2.21 15.23
C ALA A 28 7.44 -1.17 16.23
N LYS A 29 6.96 -1.22 17.46
CA LYS A 29 7.53 -0.47 18.58
C LYS A 29 8.13 -1.43 19.60
N CYS A 30 9.41 -1.24 19.88
CA CYS A 30 10.13 -2.04 20.87
C CYS A 30 9.51 -1.94 22.29
N GLY A 31 9.74 -2.97 23.08
CA GLY A 31 9.21 -3.07 24.44
C GLY A 31 7.80 -3.64 24.50
N GLY A 32 7.04 -3.30 25.53
CA GLY A 32 5.72 -3.88 25.79
C GLY A 32 4.67 -3.63 24.71
N ALA A 33 4.94 -2.74 23.75
CA ALA A 33 4.06 -2.45 22.62
C ALA A 33 4.32 -3.33 21.38
N LEU A 34 5.23 -4.31 21.43
CA LEU A 34 5.56 -5.18 20.31
C LEU A 34 4.44 -6.18 19.98
N ALA A 35 3.56 -6.47 20.95
CA ALA A 35 2.49 -7.45 20.80
C ALA A 35 1.53 -7.18 19.61
N GLY A 36 1.29 -5.91 19.27
CA GLY A 36 0.51 -5.55 18.10
C GLY A 36 1.18 -5.96 16.79
N ALA A 37 2.46 -5.63 16.63
CA ALA A 37 3.25 -6.01 15.46
C ALA A 37 3.41 -7.53 15.33
N GLU A 38 3.58 -8.24 16.46
CA GLU A 38 3.65 -9.69 16.47
C GLU A 38 2.31 -10.32 16.07
N ALA A 39 1.20 -9.78 16.55
CA ALA A 39 -0.13 -10.29 16.20
C ALA A 39 -0.45 -10.10 14.72
N THR A 40 -0.09 -8.94 14.12
CA THR A 40 -0.29 -8.70 12.69
C THR A 40 0.70 -9.48 11.83
N ALA A 41 1.94 -9.69 12.29
CA ALA A 41 2.89 -10.58 11.62
C ALA A 41 2.39 -12.04 11.52
N ARG A 42 1.71 -12.54 12.57
CA ARG A 42 1.07 -13.87 12.51
C ARG A 42 -0.02 -13.97 11.44
N LEU A 43 -0.72 -12.88 11.13
CA LEU A 43 -1.66 -12.87 10.00
C LEU A 43 -0.96 -13.10 8.67
N LEU A 44 0.22 -12.46 8.48
CA LEU A 44 1.05 -12.70 7.32
C LEU A 44 1.59 -14.13 7.28
N ASP A 45 2.05 -14.67 8.43
CA ASP A 45 2.49 -16.07 8.53
C ASP A 45 1.38 -17.02 8.06
N GLN A 46 0.16 -16.85 8.58
CA GLN A 46 -1.01 -17.66 8.22
C GLN A 46 -1.35 -17.54 6.74
N PHE A 47 -1.28 -16.34 6.19
CA PHE A 47 -1.54 -16.09 4.78
C PHE A 47 -0.53 -16.82 3.88
N PHE A 48 0.77 -16.70 4.14
CA PHE A 48 1.80 -17.35 3.31
C PHE A 48 1.85 -18.87 3.49
N VAL A 49 1.63 -19.38 4.72
CA VAL A 49 1.47 -20.84 4.92
C VAL A 49 0.25 -21.38 4.18
N GLY A 50 -0.86 -20.65 4.16
CA GLY A 50 -2.04 -21.02 3.39
C GLY A 50 -1.78 -21.08 1.88
N LEU A 51 -0.95 -20.18 1.36
CA LEU A 51 -0.52 -20.21 -0.05
C LEU A 51 0.36 -21.42 -0.38
N GLU A 52 1.30 -21.78 0.52
CA GLU A 52 2.20 -22.93 0.33
C GLU A 52 1.49 -24.28 0.48
N ALA A 53 0.49 -24.36 1.37
CA ALA A 53 -0.26 -25.60 1.63
C ALA A 53 -1.23 -26.00 0.51
N GLY A 54 -1.38 -25.15 -0.50
CA GLY A 54 -2.17 -25.44 -1.70
C GLY A 54 -3.64 -25.77 -1.43
N SER A 55 -4.55 -24.84 -1.70
CA SER A 55 -5.86 -25.30 -2.19
C SER A 55 -5.64 -25.83 -3.60
N ALA A 56 -6.18 -26.99 -3.94
CA ALA A 56 -5.97 -27.69 -5.23
C ALA A 56 -6.33 -26.87 -6.49
N GLU A 57 -6.89 -25.67 -6.34
CA GLU A 57 -7.15 -24.69 -7.40
C GLU A 57 -5.95 -23.74 -7.66
N LEU A 58 -5.03 -23.59 -6.70
CA LEU A 58 -3.84 -22.72 -6.79
C LEU A 58 -2.60 -23.43 -7.36
N GLU A 59 -2.65 -24.73 -7.62
CA GLU A 59 -1.51 -25.49 -8.20
C GLU A 59 -1.15 -25.07 -9.64
N LYS A 60 -1.95 -24.23 -10.29
CA LYS A 60 -1.70 -23.85 -11.69
C LYS A 60 -0.83 -22.62 -11.90
N GLN A 61 -0.72 -21.70 -10.92
CA GLN A 61 0.28 -20.63 -10.89
C GLN A 61 0.47 -20.18 -9.43
N PRO A 62 1.70 -20.02 -8.91
CA PRO A 62 1.90 -19.40 -7.61
C PRO A 62 1.29 -18.00 -7.69
N ALA A 63 0.29 -17.73 -6.86
CA ALA A 63 -0.32 -16.42 -6.79
C ALA A 63 0.80 -15.39 -6.57
N LEU A 64 0.90 -14.39 -7.43
CA LEU A 64 1.82 -13.28 -7.24
C LEU A 64 1.40 -12.57 -5.96
N ALA A 65 2.20 -12.69 -4.90
CA ALA A 65 1.88 -12.10 -3.61
C ALA A 65 3.03 -11.20 -3.12
N ALA A 66 2.68 -10.00 -2.65
CA ALA A 66 3.62 -9.07 -2.05
C ALA A 66 3.08 -8.53 -0.72
N VAL A 67 4.00 -8.24 0.20
CA VAL A 67 3.71 -7.50 1.43
C VAL A 67 4.00 -6.03 1.19
N PHE A 68 3.03 -5.16 1.42
CA PHE A 68 3.29 -3.72 1.47
C PHE A 68 3.47 -3.24 2.91
N THR A 69 4.26 -2.19 3.09
CA THR A 69 4.23 -1.41 4.33
C THR A 69 4.00 0.06 4.01
N LEU A 70 3.23 0.74 4.86
CA LEU A 70 2.84 2.14 4.65
C LEU A 70 3.70 3.10 5.48
N GLY A 71 4.98 2.79 5.64
CA GLY A 71 5.89 3.61 6.44
C GLY A 71 5.77 3.41 7.94
N ASP A 72 6.64 4.09 8.68
CA ASP A 72 6.77 3.97 10.14
C ASP A 72 6.92 2.50 10.55
N ASN A 73 7.87 1.83 9.91
CA ASN A 73 8.11 0.40 10.07
C ASN A 73 8.68 0.05 11.45
N ALA A 74 9.61 0.89 11.95
CA ALA A 74 10.31 0.65 13.21
C ALA A 74 10.35 1.89 14.11
N TYR A 75 9.56 1.89 15.18
CA TYR A 75 9.44 3.01 16.11
C TYR A 75 10.51 3.00 17.21
N THR A 76 10.89 4.21 17.74
CA THR A 76 10.24 5.53 17.42
C THR A 76 11.03 6.32 16.39
N ARG A 77 12.21 5.90 15.98
CA ARG A 77 13.13 6.70 15.17
C ARG A 77 13.69 5.94 13.95
N GLY A 78 13.19 4.75 13.67
CA GLY A 78 13.71 3.93 12.57
C GLY A 78 15.21 3.61 12.70
N THR A 79 15.73 3.41 13.92
CA THR A 79 17.15 3.10 14.12
C THR A 79 17.47 1.66 13.72
N ALA A 80 18.75 1.38 13.38
CA ALA A 80 19.19 0.01 13.07
C ALA A 80 18.85 -0.98 14.19
N LYS A 81 18.97 -0.54 15.47
CA LYS A 81 18.59 -1.33 16.64
C LYS A 81 17.08 -1.64 16.62
N GLN A 82 16.23 -0.66 16.32
CA GLN A 82 14.77 -0.87 16.28
C GLN A 82 14.36 -1.78 15.12
N PHE A 83 15.03 -1.69 13.98
CA PHE A 83 14.84 -2.67 12.91
C PHE A 83 15.24 -4.07 13.35
N ALA A 84 16.43 -4.24 13.91
CA ALA A 84 16.95 -5.56 14.29
C ALA A 84 16.19 -6.23 15.46
N GLU A 85 15.77 -5.43 16.47
CA GLU A 85 15.19 -6.00 17.69
C GLU A 85 13.64 -6.05 17.67
N CYS A 86 13.00 -5.29 16.78
CA CYS A 86 11.54 -5.14 16.84
C CYS A 86 10.85 -5.45 15.52
N TYR A 87 11.32 -4.91 14.40
CA TYR A 87 10.73 -5.17 13.09
C TYR A 87 11.16 -6.55 12.56
N ASP A 88 12.44 -6.85 12.61
CA ASP A 88 12.99 -8.10 12.06
C ASP A 88 12.38 -9.37 12.67
N PRO A 89 12.23 -9.50 14.01
CA PRO A 89 11.61 -10.68 14.60
C PRO A 89 10.08 -10.75 14.37
N THR A 90 9.45 -9.70 13.87
CA THR A 90 8.01 -9.65 13.57
C THR A 90 7.78 -9.67 12.05
N TRP A 91 7.53 -8.54 11.44
CA TRP A 91 7.28 -8.40 10.01
C TRP A 91 8.50 -8.73 9.13
N GLY A 92 9.71 -8.66 9.69
CA GLY A 92 10.94 -9.02 8.99
C GLY A 92 11.00 -10.47 8.51
N ARG A 93 10.17 -11.36 9.07
CA ARG A 93 10.00 -12.74 8.59
C ARG A 93 9.58 -12.78 7.12
N HIS A 94 8.85 -11.76 6.66
CA HIS A 94 8.36 -11.59 5.29
C HIS A 94 9.16 -10.58 4.46
N LYS A 95 10.39 -10.25 4.88
CA LYS A 95 11.23 -9.23 4.24
C LYS A 95 11.43 -9.46 2.74
N LYS A 96 11.55 -10.72 2.30
CA LYS A 96 11.78 -11.05 0.88
C LYS A 96 10.60 -10.66 -0.01
N GLN A 97 9.38 -10.77 0.50
CA GLN A 97 8.14 -10.42 -0.18
C GLN A 97 7.77 -8.94 0.01
N THR A 98 8.47 -8.23 0.93
CA THR A 98 8.10 -6.86 1.30
C THR A 98 8.55 -5.84 0.26
N ARG A 99 7.63 -4.95 -0.09
CA ARG A 99 7.82 -3.74 -0.89
C ARG A 99 7.47 -2.53 0.01
N PRO A 100 8.45 -1.96 0.72
CA PRO A 100 8.16 -1.02 1.80
C PRO A 100 8.00 0.42 1.32
N ALA A 101 7.08 1.19 1.92
CA ALA A 101 7.16 2.64 1.92
C ALA A 101 7.95 3.14 3.14
N VAL A 102 8.55 4.31 3.03
CA VAL A 102 9.23 5.02 4.10
C VAL A 102 8.26 5.96 4.81
N GLY A 103 8.35 6.09 6.14
CA GLY A 103 7.56 7.02 6.93
C GLY A 103 8.41 8.13 7.56
N ASN A 104 7.75 9.05 8.27
CA ASN A 104 8.42 10.18 8.90
C ASN A 104 9.27 9.77 10.11
N HIS A 105 8.97 8.67 10.76
CA HIS A 105 9.78 8.15 11.86
C HIS A 105 11.12 7.57 11.39
N GLU A 106 11.21 7.04 10.19
CA GLU A 106 12.48 6.61 9.60
C GLU A 106 13.43 7.81 9.38
N TYR A 107 12.90 8.96 8.97
CA TYR A 107 13.69 10.20 8.78
C TYR A 107 14.08 10.91 10.07
N GLN A 108 13.72 10.38 11.26
CA GLN A 108 14.33 10.82 12.52
C GLN A 108 15.76 10.31 12.70
N THR A 109 16.20 9.37 11.87
CA THR A 109 17.61 9.10 11.60
C THR A 109 18.03 9.81 10.32
N ARG A 110 19.32 10.15 10.24
CA ARG A 110 19.85 10.87 9.09
C ARG A 110 19.58 10.10 7.79
N ASP A 111 18.91 10.74 6.85
CA ASP A 111 18.60 10.24 5.50
C ASP A 111 17.85 8.88 5.52
N ALA A 112 17.10 8.59 6.60
CA ALA A 112 16.47 7.28 6.83
C ALA A 112 17.42 6.09 6.59
N ARG A 113 18.72 6.28 6.80
CA ARG A 113 19.77 5.33 6.42
C ARG A 113 19.57 3.91 6.95
N PRO A 114 19.11 3.69 8.22
CA PRO A 114 18.86 2.35 8.70
C PRO A 114 17.75 1.61 7.94
N TYR A 115 16.70 2.32 7.51
CA TYR A 115 15.62 1.78 6.70
C TYR A 115 16.15 1.28 5.34
N PHE A 116 16.88 2.13 4.62
CA PHE A 116 17.47 1.74 3.34
C PHE A 116 18.51 0.63 3.48
N ASN A 117 19.29 0.61 4.57
CA ASN A 117 20.22 -0.48 4.85
C ASN A 117 19.49 -1.79 5.14
N TYR A 118 18.36 -1.73 5.82
CA TYR A 118 17.59 -2.91 6.17
C TYR A 118 16.90 -3.52 4.95
N PHE A 119 16.14 -2.73 4.19
CA PHE A 119 15.38 -3.26 3.06
C PHE A 119 16.19 -3.40 1.76
N GLY A 120 17.31 -2.67 1.63
CA GLY A 120 18.15 -2.72 0.43
C GLY A 120 17.39 -2.25 -0.82
N GLU A 121 17.54 -2.99 -1.91
CA GLU A 121 16.90 -2.68 -3.21
C GLU A 121 15.37 -2.66 -3.15
N ALA A 122 14.75 -3.41 -2.23
CA ALA A 122 13.30 -3.41 -2.07
C ALA A 122 12.73 -2.04 -1.66
N ALA A 123 13.54 -1.16 -1.08
CA ALA A 123 13.16 0.23 -0.72
C ALA A 123 13.36 1.24 -1.86
N GLY A 124 13.74 0.79 -3.05
CA GLY A 124 14.12 1.66 -4.16
C GLY A 124 15.46 2.38 -3.96
N ASP A 125 15.65 3.46 -4.71
CA ASP A 125 16.85 4.30 -4.61
C ASP A 125 16.92 5.00 -3.24
N ARG A 126 18.09 4.96 -2.59
CA ARG A 126 18.31 5.51 -1.25
C ARG A 126 18.04 7.01 -1.12
N ASP A 127 18.27 7.75 -2.19
CA ASP A 127 18.08 9.21 -2.18
C ASP A 127 16.66 9.60 -2.53
N LYS A 128 15.81 8.59 -2.85
CA LYS A 128 14.44 8.77 -3.32
C LYS A 128 13.42 8.15 -2.36
N GLY A 129 13.51 6.84 -2.13
CA GLY A 129 12.50 6.10 -1.36
C GLY A 129 11.12 6.09 -2.03
N TYR A 130 11.06 6.42 -3.33
CA TYR A 130 9.92 6.24 -4.21
C TYR A 130 10.33 5.40 -5.41
N TYR A 131 9.44 4.53 -5.85
CA TYR A 131 9.67 3.56 -6.93
C TYR A 131 8.34 2.98 -7.41
N SER A 132 8.38 2.19 -8.47
CA SER A 132 7.23 1.43 -8.96
C SER A 132 7.61 -0.01 -9.30
N TYR A 133 6.61 -0.86 -9.41
CA TYR A 133 6.73 -2.24 -9.85
C TYR A 133 5.39 -2.74 -10.38
N ASN A 134 5.42 -3.82 -11.17
CA ASN A 134 4.19 -4.46 -11.60
C ASN A 134 3.91 -5.70 -10.74
N LEU A 135 2.63 -5.90 -10.41
CA LEU A 135 2.14 -7.06 -9.67
C LEU A 135 0.92 -7.62 -10.40
N GLY A 136 1.11 -8.72 -11.13
CA GLY A 136 0.14 -9.14 -12.15
C GLY A 136 -0.02 -8.06 -13.22
N ASP A 137 -1.27 -7.75 -13.54
CA ASP A 137 -1.64 -6.73 -14.53
C ASP A 137 -1.72 -5.30 -13.92
N TRP A 138 -1.40 -5.16 -12.62
CA TRP A 138 -1.44 -3.88 -11.92
C TRP A 138 -0.10 -3.17 -11.93
N HIS A 139 -0.13 -1.86 -12.19
CA HIS A 139 0.99 -0.97 -11.93
C HIS A 139 0.92 -0.46 -10.50
N VAL A 140 1.96 -0.70 -9.71
CA VAL A 140 2.01 -0.33 -8.29
C VAL A 140 3.07 0.73 -8.07
N VAL A 141 2.64 1.88 -7.55
CA VAL A 141 3.50 3.05 -7.29
C VAL A 141 3.71 3.22 -5.79
N VAL A 142 4.96 3.37 -5.37
CA VAL A 142 5.32 3.67 -3.98
C VAL A 142 5.85 5.08 -3.90
N LEU A 143 5.22 5.93 -3.08
CA LEU A 143 5.59 7.33 -2.94
C LEU A 143 6.22 7.65 -1.59
N ASN A 144 7.18 8.56 -1.60
CA ASN A 144 7.77 9.11 -0.38
C ASN A 144 7.10 10.45 -0.06
N THR A 145 6.25 10.43 0.94
CA THR A 145 5.48 11.61 1.37
C THR A 145 6.16 12.42 2.47
N VAL A 146 7.41 12.13 2.81
CA VAL A 146 8.25 13.03 3.58
C VAL A 146 8.90 14.03 2.60
N CYS A 147 8.08 14.93 2.07
CA CYS A 147 8.39 15.80 0.93
C CYS A 147 9.71 16.54 1.05
N VAL A 148 10.02 17.06 2.25
CA VAL A 148 11.29 17.77 2.51
C VAL A 148 12.53 16.89 2.27
N ALA A 149 12.41 15.58 2.43
CA ALA A 149 13.52 14.65 2.28
C ALA A 149 13.87 14.36 0.81
N VAL A 150 12.95 14.62 -0.12
CA VAL A 150 13.09 14.25 -1.55
C VAL A 150 12.99 15.46 -2.50
N GLY A 151 13.23 16.66 -1.99
CA GLY A 151 13.21 17.88 -2.80
C GLY A 151 11.81 18.41 -3.08
N GLY A 152 10.81 18.03 -2.28
CA GLY A 152 9.43 18.51 -2.33
C GLY A 152 8.48 17.54 -3.03
N CYS A 153 7.17 17.83 -2.89
CA CYS A 153 6.07 17.14 -3.55
C CYS A 153 5.27 18.07 -4.49
N ALA A 154 5.69 19.31 -4.66
CA ALA A 154 5.05 20.28 -5.52
C ALA A 154 5.20 19.91 -7.02
N PRO A 155 4.34 20.46 -7.90
CA PRO A 155 4.50 20.28 -9.33
C PRO A 155 5.91 20.64 -9.80
N GLY A 156 6.52 19.76 -10.59
CA GLY A 156 7.89 19.94 -11.09
C GLY A 156 9.01 19.53 -10.12
N SER A 157 8.71 19.10 -8.90
CA SER A 157 9.71 18.49 -8.00
C SER A 157 10.25 17.17 -8.58
N PRO A 158 11.41 16.68 -8.10
CA PRO A 158 12.01 15.45 -8.63
C PRO A 158 11.06 14.27 -8.62
N GLN A 159 10.37 14.02 -7.50
CA GLN A 159 9.39 12.92 -7.38
C GLN A 159 8.17 13.12 -8.28
N HIS A 160 7.63 14.34 -8.37
CA HIS A 160 6.49 14.62 -9.23
C HIS A 160 6.84 14.37 -10.72
N LYS A 161 8.00 14.84 -11.20
CA LYS A 161 8.46 14.58 -12.57
C LYS A 161 8.64 13.10 -12.85
N TRP A 162 9.27 12.39 -11.91
CA TRP A 162 9.42 10.95 -12.01
C TRP A 162 8.06 10.24 -12.09
N LEU A 163 7.12 10.58 -11.19
CA LEU A 163 5.78 9.98 -11.15
C LEU A 163 5.04 10.14 -12.47
N VAL A 164 5.00 11.36 -13.02
CA VAL A 164 4.35 11.63 -14.31
C VAL A 164 4.99 10.80 -15.43
N GLN A 165 6.32 10.74 -15.48
CA GLN A 165 7.03 9.94 -16.48
C GLN A 165 6.80 8.43 -16.29
N ASP A 166 6.79 7.95 -15.04
CA ASP A 166 6.58 6.56 -14.70
C ASP A 166 5.20 6.07 -15.13
N LEU A 167 4.15 6.82 -14.78
CA LEU A 167 2.76 6.53 -15.18
C LEU A 167 2.57 6.54 -16.71
N GLN A 168 3.23 7.47 -17.42
CA GLN A 168 3.19 7.51 -18.88
C GLN A 168 3.92 6.33 -19.54
N SER A 169 4.99 5.85 -18.90
CA SER A 169 5.83 4.77 -19.43
C SER A 169 5.32 3.38 -19.12
N ASN A 170 4.43 3.26 -18.15
CA ASN A 170 3.86 2.00 -17.67
C ASN A 170 2.31 2.01 -17.73
N PRO A 171 1.71 2.14 -18.92
CA PRO A 171 0.26 2.09 -19.03
C PRO A 171 -0.24 0.72 -18.56
N SER A 172 -1.21 0.73 -17.66
CA SER A 172 -1.80 -0.47 -17.06
C SER A 172 -3.31 -0.31 -16.98
N PRO A 173 -4.08 -1.41 -17.11
CA PRO A 173 -5.53 -1.36 -16.91
C PRO A 173 -5.95 -0.81 -15.54
N CYS A 174 -5.16 -1.11 -14.51
CA CYS A 174 -5.41 -0.65 -13.15
C CYS A 174 -4.11 -0.19 -12.48
N THR A 175 -4.17 0.91 -11.75
CA THR A 175 -3.02 1.47 -11.02
C THR A 175 -3.36 1.66 -9.55
N LEU A 176 -2.43 1.26 -8.69
CA LEU A 176 -2.50 1.45 -7.23
C LEU A 176 -1.28 2.23 -6.77
N ALA A 177 -1.49 3.19 -5.87
CA ALA A 177 -0.38 3.85 -5.19
C ALA A 177 -0.45 3.64 -3.68
N TYR A 178 0.71 3.55 -3.01
CA TYR A 178 0.76 3.61 -1.56
C TYR A 178 1.91 4.45 -1.03
N MET A 179 1.68 4.99 0.17
CA MET A 179 2.54 5.99 0.78
C MET A 179 2.34 6.04 2.29
N HIS A 180 3.09 6.89 2.99
CA HIS A 180 2.90 7.03 4.44
C HIS A 180 1.78 8.00 4.82
N HIS A 181 1.85 9.26 4.38
CA HIS A 181 0.86 10.26 4.77
C HIS A 181 -0.40 10.19 3.89
N PRO A 182 -1.61 10.18 4.50
CA PRO A 182 -2.87 10.22 3.74
C PRO A 182 -3.18 11.65 3.25
N LEU A 183 -3.84 11.77 2.08
CA LEU A 183 -4.39 13.05 1.62
C LEU A 183 -5.63 13.44 2.44
N PHE A 184 -6.45 12.47 2.80
CA PHE A 184 -7.67 12.65 3.60
C PHE A 184 -7.62 11.81 4.86
N SER A 185 -8.04 12.36 6.00
CA SER A 185 -8.19 11.60 7.24
C SER A 185 -9.10 12.28 8.25
N SER A 186 -9.84 11.46 8.99
CA SER A 186 -10.57 11.85 10.21
C SER A 186 -9.71 11.79 11.48
N GLY A 187 -8.44 11.35 11.34
CA GLY A 187 -7.53 11.13 12.45
C GLY A 187 -6.97 12.40 13.08
N LYS A 188 -5.99 12.23 13.97
CA LYS A 188 -5.41 13.30 14.77
C LYS A 188 -4.66 14.33 13.93
N HIS A 189 -3.89 13.88 12.95
CA HIS A 189 -3.04 14.74 12.12
C HIS A 189 -3.79 15.27 10.89
N ARG A 190 -4.98 14.73 10.64
CA ARG A 190 -5.79 15.03 9.43
C ARG A 190 -5.10 14.55 8.16
N GLY A 191 -5.54 15.07 6.99
CA GLY A 191 -4.89 14.81 5.72
C GLY A 191 -3.71 15.75 5.48
N GLU A 192 -2.71 15.28 4.71
CA GLU A 192 -1.52 16.05 4.35
C GLU A 192 -1.69 16.65 2.94
N THR A 193 -1.97 17.95 2.89
CA THR A 193 -2.29 18.61 1.61
C THR A 193 -1.06 18.90 0.75
N GLU A 194 0.15 18.83 1.30
CA GLU A 194 1.40 19.01 0.55
C GLU A 194 1.59 17.93 -0.53
N ILE A 195 1.02 16.72 -0.30
CA ILE A 195 1.12 15.61 -1.27
C ILE A 195 0.07 15.70 -2.39
N ARG A 196 -0.86 16.66 -2.35
CA ARG A 196 -1.93 16.75 -3.34
C ARG A 196 -1.44 16.73 -4.79
N PRO A 197 -0.37 17.42 -5.19
CA PRO A 197 0.11 17.38 -6.57
C PRO A 197 0.50 15.97 -7.05
N LEU A 198 1.00 15.11 -6.14
CA LEU A 198 1.28 13.71 -6.47
C LEU A 198 -0.03 12.93 -6.68
N VAL A 199 -1.05 13.21 -5.86
CA VAL A 199 -2.36 12.55 -5.99
C VAL A 199 -3.11 13.07 -7.23
N GLU A 200 -2.92 14.33 -7.63
CA GLU A 200 -3.41 14.88 -8.90
C GLU A 200 -2.81 14.13 -10.10
N ALA A 201 -1.51 13.87 -10.09
CA ALA A 201 -0.86 13.10 -11.15
C ALA A 201 -1.36 11.64 -11.22
N LEU A 202 -1.61 11.01 -10.06
CA LEU A 202 -2.24 9.68 -10.01
C LEU A 202 -3.67 9.69 -10.56
N TYR A 203 -4.47 10.68 -10.17
CA TYR A 203 -5.85 10.83 -10.63
C TYR A 203 -5.92 11.09 -12.14
N ASP A 204 -5.06 11.95 -12.67
CA ASP A 204 -4.99 12.25 -14.10
C ASP A 204 -4.61 11.02 -14.93
N ALA A 205 -3.81 10.11 -14.34
CA ALA A 205 -3.43 8.84 -14.95
C ALA A 205 -4.44 7.70 -14.73
N GLY A 206 -5.56 7.95 -14.03
CA GLY A 206 -6.59 6.94 -13.80
C GLY A 206 -6.24 5.93 -12.71
N ALA A 207 -5.58 6.33 -11.63
CA ALA A 207 -5.32 5.43 -10.51
C ALA A 207 -6.60 5.13 -9.72
N GLU A 208 -6.77 3.84 -9.35
CA GLU A 208 -7.95 3.31 -8.67
C GLU A 208 -7.89 3.49 -7.15
N ILE A 209 -6.71 3.14 -6.58
CA ILE A 209 -6.53 2.96 -5.13
C ILE A 209 -5.35 3.78 -4.65
N MET A 210 -5.52 4.35 -3.46
CA MET A 210 -4.44 4.95 -2.68
C MET A 210 -4.46 4.40 -1.26
N LEU A 211 -3.32 3.80 -0.80
CA LEU A 211 -3.17 3.33 0.57
C LEU A 211 -2.25 4.26 1.35
N ALA A 212 -2.58 4.54 2.61
CA ALA A 212 -1.76 5.34 3.50
C ALA A 212 -1.75 4.80 4.94
N GLY A 213 -0.70 5.15 5.69
CA GLY A 213 -0.54 4.92 7.12
C GLY A 213 -0.69 6.19 7.94
N HIS A 214 0.29 6.45 8.85
CA HIS A 214 0.46 7.65 9.66
C HIS A 214 -0.61 7.87 10.74
N GLU A 215 -1.87 7.70 10.40
CA GLU A 215 -2.95 7.68 11.37
C GLU A 215 -3.16 6.24 11.87
N HIS A 216 -2.93 6.02 13.16
CA HIS A 216 -2.97 4.68 13.75
C HIS A 216 -4.40 4.18 13.93
N ASN A 217 -5.09 4.01 12.83
CA ASN A 217 -6.48 3.55 12.73
C ASN A 217 -6.73 2.97 11.34
N TYR A 218 -7.94 2.46 11.13
CA TYR A 218 -8.45 2.11 9.81
C TYR A 218 -9.48 3.14 9.37
N GLU A 219 -9.38 3.61 8.12
CA GLU A 219 -10.40 4.46 7.53
C GLU A 219 -10.47 4.21 6.02
N ARG A 220 -11.69 4.02 5.49
CA ARG A 220 -11.94 3.91 4.06
C ARG A 220 -12.83 5.03 3.59
N PHE A 221 -12.45 5.62 2.48
CA PHE A 221 -13.18 6.70 1.83
C PHE A 221 -13.92 6.21 0.59
N ALA A 222 -15.01 6.88 0.23
CA ALA A 222 -15.60 6.77 -1.10
C ALA A 222 -14.61 7.27 -2.16
N PRO A 223 -14.75 6.83 -3.44
CA PRO A 223 -13.96 7.39 -4.53
C PRO A 223 -14.15 8.91 -4.62
N GLN A 224 -13.05 9.64 -4.71
CA GLN A 224 -13.08 11.11 -4.71
C GLN A 224 -11.93 11.71 -5.50
N THR A 225 -12.14 12.96 -5.94
CA THR A 225 -11.10 13.74 -6.61
C THR A 225 -10.01 14.16 -5.61
N PRO A 226 -8.82 14.59 -6.07
CA PRO A 226 -7.78 15.14 -5.17
C PRO A 226 -8.20 16.40 -4.40
N LEU A 227 -9.28 17.04 -4.80
CA LEU A 227 -9.88 18.18 -4.09
C LEU A 227 -10.97 17.76 -3.09
N GLY A 228 -11.27 16.45 -2.99
CA GLY A 228 -12.21 15.89 -2.04
C GLY A 228 -13.68 15.97 -2.49
N ALA A 229 -13.96 16.09 -3.79
CA ALA A 229 -15.31 15.92 -4.32
C ALA A 229 -15.59 14.43 -4.55
N PHE A 230 -16.79 13.96 -4.19
CA PHE A 230 -17.24 12.61 -4.48
C PHE A 230 -17.27 12.37 -5.99
N GLU A 231 -16.61 11.33 -6.46
CA GLU A 231 -16.44 11.03 -7.88
C GLU A 231 -16.41 9.51 -8.10
N PRO A 232 -17.58 8.87 -8.24
CA PRO A 232 -17.66 7.41 -8.31
C PRO A 232 -17.15 6.81 -9.62
N SER A 233 -17.00 7.62 -10.68
CA SER A 233 -16.64 7.14 -12.03
C SER A 233 -15.13 7.18 -12.32
N ARG A 234 -14.37 8.02 -11.60
CA ARG A 234 -12.94 8.23 -11.80
C ARG A 234 -12.19 8.55 -10.52
N GLY A 235 -12.88 8.61 -9.41
CA GLY A 235 -12.30 8.99 -8.13
C GLY A 235 -11.34 7.93 -7.60
N ILE A 236 -10.30 8.35 -6.92
CA ILE A 236 -9.41 7.43 -6.21
C ILE A 236 -10.05 7.02 -4.89
N ARG A 237 -10.15 5.71 -4.63
CA ARG A 237 -10.54 5.18 -3.32
C ARG A 237 -9.33 5.17 -2.38
N GLN A 238 -9.40 5.95 -1.30
CA GLN A 238 -8.33 5.98 -0.30
C GLN A 238 -8.65 5.06 0.88
N PHE A 239 -7.64 4.31 1.31
CA PHE A 239 -7.62 3.57 2.58
C PHE A 239 -6.51 4.11 3.47
N VAL A 240 -6.82 4.34 4.74
CA VAL A 240 -5.84 4.52 5.81
C VAL A 240 -5.75 3.22 6.59
N VAL A 241 -4.56 2.64 6.67
CA VAL A 241 -4.32 1.32 7.29
C VAL A 241 -3.11 1.39 8.22
N GLY A 242 -3.16 2.30 9.20
CA GLY A 242 -2.14 2.44 10.24
C GLY A 242 -2.36 1.46 11.40
N THR A 243 -2.68 0.21 11.07
CA THR A 243 -3.14 -0.82 12.00
C THR A 243 -2.11 -1.92 12.26
N GLY A 244 -0.86 -1.74 11.79
CA GLY A 244 0.20 -2.73 11.80
C GLY A 244 0.76 -3.11 13.18
N GLY A 245 0.51 -2.30 14.23
CA GLY A 245 0.96 -2.68 15.57
C GLY A 245 1.22 -1.52 16.52
N ARG A 246 1.39 -0.30 16.02
CA ARG A 246 1.55 0.90 16.85
C ARG A 246 0.27 1.25 17.59
N GLU A 247 0.38 1.90 18.79
CA GLU A 247 -0.80 2.26 19.59
C GLU A 247 -1.82 3.03 18.78
N ARG A 248 -3.07 2.59 18.83
CA ARG A 248 -4.21 3.14 18.09
C ARG A 248 -4.59 4.54 18.58
N ARG A 249 -5.03 5.38 17.65
CA ARG A 249 -5.41 6.76 17.93
C ARG A 249 -6.90 7.00 17.70
N LYS A 250 -7.43 7.99 18.44
CA LYS A 250 -8.83 8.41 18.31
C LYS A 250 -9.02 9.26 17.06
N PHE A 251 -10.16 9.08 16.41
CA PHE A 251 -10.66 10.03 15.42
C PHE A 251 -10.98 11.38 16.08
N ARG A 252 -10.90 12.44 15.29
CA ARG A 252 -11.31 13.78 15.70
C ARG A 252 -12.63 14.15 15.03
N LYS A 253 -12.58 14.79 13.87
CA LYS A 253 -13.75 15.17 13.09
C LYS A 253 -13.83 14.29 11.85
N THR A 254 -14.98 13.64 11.63
CA THR A 254 -15.22 12.86 10.42
C THR A 254 -14.96 13.71 9.18
N ALA A 255 -14.06 13.25 8.33
CA ALA A 255 -13.80 13.87 7.04
C ALA A 255 -14.95 13.57 6.07
N PRO A 256 -15.23 14.47 5.09
CA PRO A 256 -16.17 14.17 4.03
C PRO A 256 -15.84 12.85 3.33
N HIS A 257 -16.85 12.14 2.89
CA HIS A 257 -16.76 10.88 2.16
C HIS A 257 -16.08 9.72 2.90
N SER A 258 -15.83 9.85 4.22
CA SER A 258 -15.37 8.74 5.05
C SER A 258 -16.51 7.76 5.27
N GLU A 259 -16.41 6.56 4.72
CA GLU A 259 -17.45 5.52 4.75
C GLU A 259 -17.32 4.59 5.96
N VAL A 260 -16.12 4.12 6.23
CA VAL A 260 -15.84 3.13 7.28
C VAL A 260 -14.66 3.59 8.13
N ARG A 261 -14.77 3.42 9.45
CA ARG A 261 -13.71 3.79 10.41
C ARG A 261 -13.66 2.80 11.56
N ASP A 262 -12.45 2.36 11.91
CA ASP A 262 -12.17 1.62 13.14
C ASP A 262 -10.87 2.09 13.79
N ARG A 263 -10.86 2.12 15.13
CA ARG A 263 -9.68 2.42 15.95
C ARG A 263 -9.50 1.40 17.07
N SER A 264 -10.22 0.34 17.04
CA SER A 264 -10.25 -0.66 18.10
C SER A 264 -9.44 -1.92 17.76
N THR A 265 -9.16 -2.16 16.49
CA THR A 265 -8.63 -3.41 16.00
C THR A 265 -7.29 -3.23 15.29
N TYR A 266 -6.29 -4.04 15.61
CA TYR A 266 -5.12 -4.25 14.77
C TYR A 266 -5.46 -5.22 13.64
N GLY A 267 -4.80 -5.12 12.53
CA GLY A 267 -5.04 -6.00 11.39
C GLY A 267 -4.25 -5.56 10.17
N VAL A 268 -4.45 -6.30 9.09
CA VAL A 268 -3.87 -6.02 7.78
C VAL A 268 -4.97 -5.87 6.73
N LEU A 269 -4.73 -5.05 5.72
CA LEU A 269 -5.57 -4.99 4.53
C LEU A 269 -5.00 -5.95 3.49
N LYS A 270 -5.85 -6.82 2.95
CA LYS A 270 -5.58 -7.67 1.81
C LYS A 270 -6.33 -7.10 0.60
N LEU A 271 -5.63 -6.94 -0.50
CA LEU A 271 -6.19 -6.65 -1.81
C LEU A 271 -5.99 -7.85 -2.72
N SER A 272 -7.07 -8.34 -3.34
CA SER A 272 -7.01 -9.28 -4.46
C SER A 272 -7.14 -8.46 -5.73
N LEU A 273 -6.08 -8.46 -6.54
CA LEU A 273 -5.93 -7.64 -7.73
C LEU A 273 -6.22 -8.50 -8.95
N HIS A 274 -7.34 -8.27 -9.61
CA HIS A 274 -7.77 -8.94 -10.83
C HIS A 274 -7.38 -8.09 -12.05
N PRO A 275 -7.43 -8.59 -13.27
CA PRO A 275 -7.02 -7.84 -14.46
C PRO A 275 -7.77 -6.52 -14.69
N ASP A 276 -9.03 -6.40 -14.21
CA ASP A 276 -9.92 -5.25 -14.44
C ASP A 276 -10.72 -4.84 -13.19
N SER A 277 -10.37 -5.36 -12.02
CA SER A 277 -11.11 -5.16 -10.78
C SER A 277 -10.25 -5.49 -9.56
N TYR A 278 -10.76 -5.18 -8.38
CA TYR A 278 -10.12 -5.54 -7.12
C TYR A 278 -11.12 -5.81 -6.02
N ASP A 279 -10.73 -6.70 -5.09
CA ASP A 279 -11.41 -6.92 -3.84
C ASP A 279 -10.54 -6.43 -2.69
N TRP A 280 -11.17 -5.93 -1.63
CA TRP A 280 -10.49 -5.62 -0.36
C TRP A 280 -11.10 -6.38 0.80
N GLU A 281 -10.24 -6.75 1.74
CA GLU A 281 -10.62 -7.40 2.98
C GLU A 281 -9.71 -6.93 4.12
N PHE A 282 -10.26 -6.30 5.16
CA PHE A 282 -9.54 -6.05 6.39
C PHE A 282 -9.57 -7.29 7.27
N ILE A 283 -8.39 -7.89 7.48
CA ILE A 283 -8.20 -9.09 8.29
C ILE A 283 -7.72 -8.66 9.68
N PRO A 284 -8.56 -8.77 10.71
CA PRO A 284 -8.17 -8.42 12.07
C PRO A 284 -7.31 -9.50 12.72
N ILE A 285 -6.56 -9.13 13.74
CA ILE A 285 -5.91 -10.07 14.65
C ILE A 285 -6.95 -10.93 15.38
N GLU A 286 -6.51 -12.05 15.95
CA GLU A 286 -7.34 -12.91 16.77
C GLU A 286 -8.07 -12.11 17.86
N GLY A 287 -9.37 -12.36 18.02
CA GLY A 287 -10.24 -11.63 18.94
C GLY A 287 -10.69 -10.24 18.47
N GLY A 288 -10.19 -9.75 17.32
CA GLY A 288 -10.65 -8.51 16.72
C GLY A 288 -12.03 -8.67 16.07
N ALA A 289 -12.95 -7.74 16.35
CA ALA A 289 -14.34 -7.82 15.86
C ALA A 289 -14.57 -7.03 14.56
N PHE A 290 -13.75 -6.04 14.28
CA PHE A 290 -13.93 -5.18 13.10
C PHE A 290 -13.61 -5.94 11.80
N ARG A 291 -14.46 -5.74 10.81
CA ARG A 291 -14.31 -6.24 9.43
C ARG A 291 -14.71 -5.14 8.44
N ASP A 292 -14.05 -5.08 7.32
CA ASP A 292 -14.46 -4.31 6.15
C ASP A 292 -14.05 -5.05 4.89
N SER A 293 -14.94 -5.18 3.94
CA SER A 293 -14.67 -5.86 2.67
C SER A 293 -15.56 -5.32 1.56
N GLY A 294 -15.14 -5.51 0.33
CA GLY A 294 -15.91 -5.16 -0.85
C GLY A 294 -15.12 -5.40 -2.12
N SER A 295 -15.71 -5.00 -3.24
CA SER A 295 -15.12 -5.13 -4.57
C SER A 295 -15.46 -3.93 -5.42
N GLU A 296 -14.59 -3.61 -6.40
CA GLU A 296 -14.82 -2.54 -7.37
C GLU A 296 -14.09 -2.85 -8.68
N LYS A 297 -14.63 -2.36 -9.79
CA LYS A 297 -13.96 -2.44 -11.09
C LYS A 297 -13.00 -1.28 -11.26
N CYS A 298 -11.96 -1.52 -12.05
CA CYS A 298 -11.12 -0.43 -12.55
C CYS A 298 -11.90 0.44 -13.54
N HIS A 299 -11.59 1.72 -13.63
CA HIS A 299 -12.29 2.69 -14.48
C HIS A 299 -11.48 3.13 -15.71
#